data_57dece2d1d14ffbdbc70d6eb0342a2bf
#
_entry.id   57dece2d1d14ffbdbc70d6eb0342a2bf
#
_cell.length_a   1.000
_cell.length_b   1.000
_cell.length_c   1.000
_cell.angle_alpha   90.00
_cell.angle_beta   90.00
_cell.angle_gamma   90.00
#
_symmetry.space_group_name_H-M   'P 1'
#
loop_
_entity.id
_entity.type
_entity.pdbx_description
1 polymer ?
#
loop_
_entity_poly.entity_id
_entity_poly.type
_entity_poly.pdbx_seq_one_letter_code
_entity_poly.pdbx_strand_id
1 'polypeptide(L)'
;MKLEDLGWDAFFADAFQPYEAQGLTPARVAARHHGPCELLTEHGRIGGLPAGKLEGLDLPVAGDWVAVRELEGEKKGIVEAILPRRTSFTRKEAWRRTVAQVVAANVDTVFLVTAFGQDLNPRRLERYLTATWDSGANPVIVVNKSDTAIHAEGDLAGVEAIALGVPLHAVSAASGAGLDELEPYLGRGRTVALLGSSGVGKSTLINRLAGTELLPTADTSKGGRGRHTTTNRELVLLPGGALLLDTPGMRELALWADESVLDSTFAEIVDLAGACRFADCTHLHEPGCAVQAAIADGSLDAERFDSYLKLQRELRALEVRKDARLRSETRKEWRRRHRELRNVKY
;
A
#
# COMPACT_ATOMS: atom_id res chain seq x y z
N MET A 1 -24.68 5.01 13.89
CA MET A 1 -23.76 4.02 13.30
C MET A 1 -22.98 3.44 14.46
N LYS A 2 -22.77 2.11 14.53
CA LYS A 2 -21.99 1.55 15.64
C LYS A 2 -20.50 1.65 15.31
N LEU A 3 -19.64 1.69 16.35
CA LEU A 3 -18.18 1.74 16.13
C LEU A 3 -17.67 0.49 15.41
N GLU A 4 -18.28 -0.67 15.66
CA GLU A 4 -17.93 -1.93 14.97
C GLU A 4 -18.18 -1.85 13.47
N ASP A 5 -19.14 -1.04 13.01
CA ASP A 5 -19.38 -0.79 11.59
C ASP A 5 -18.21 -0.02 10.95
N LEU A 6 -17.44 0.67 11.78
CA LEU A 6 -16.26 1.42 11.38
C LEU A 6 -14.95 0.63 11.59
N GLY A 7 -15.04 -0.64 12.01
CA GLY A 7 -13.88 -1.50 12.25
C GLY A 7 -13.28 -1.36 13.65
N TRP A 8 -14.08 -0.92 14.63
CA TRP A 8 -13.69 -0.93 16.04
C TRP A 8 -13.71 -2.36 16.58
N ASP A 9 -12.68 -2.73 17.30
CA ASP A 9 -12.56 -4.03 17.96
C ASP A 9 -11.77 -3.94 19.28
N ALA A 10 -11.48 -5.09 19.91
CA ALA A 10 -10.78 -5.15 21.19
C ALA A 10 -9.41 -4.44 21.18
N PHE A 11 -8.66 -4.51 20.06
CA PHE A 11 -7.37 -3.83 19.94
C PHE A 11 -7.49 -2.31 20.11
N PHE A 12 -8.47 -1.69 19.46
CA PHE A 12 -8.69 -0.26 19.58
C PHE A 12 -9.37 0.11 20.92
N ALA A 13 -10.25 -0.76 21.43
CA ALA A 13 -10.87 -0.56 22.75
C ALA A 13 -9.81 -0.53 23.86
N ASP A 14 -8.89 -1.47 23.87
CA ASP A 14 -7.79 -1.52 24.86
C ASP A 14 -6.89 -0.27 24.76
N ALA A 15 -6.55 0.12 23.53
CA ALA A 15 -5.73 1.32 23.29
C ALA A 15 -6.45 2.63 23.65
N PHE A 16 -7.78 2.62 23.67
CA PHE A 16 -8.59 3.81 23.98
C PHE A 16 -8.84 4.02 25.48
N GLN A 17 -8.75 2.99 26.33
CA GLN A 17 -9.04 3.06 27.77
C GLN A 17 -8.49 4.31 28.48
N PRO A 18 -7.22 4.74 28.25
CA PRO A 18 -6.66 5.92 28.90
C PRO A 18 -7.38 7.22 28.53
N TYR A 19 -8.05 7.27 27.40
CA TYR A 19 -8.75 8.43 26.86
C TYR A 19 -10.22 8.48 27.30
N GLU A 20 -10.84 7.33 27.49
CA GLU A 20 -12.19 7.22 28.02
C GLU A 20 -12.30 7.84 29.41
N ALA A 21 -11.32 7.58 30.29
CA ALA A 21 -11.22 8.18 31.61
C ALA A 21 -11.10 9.72 31.60
N GLN A 22 -10.71 10.31 30.46
CA GLN A 22 -10.62 11.75 30.25
C GLN A 22 -11.90 12.36 29.61
N GLY A 23 -12.94 11.54 29.40
CA GLY A 23 -14.20 11.97 28.79
C GLY A 23 -14.07 12.23 27.27
N LEU A 24 -13.07 11.58 26.61
CA LEU A 24 -12.92 11.66 25.16
C LEU A 24 -13.78 10.58 24.48
N THR A 25 -14.11 10.79 23.21
CA THR A 25 -14.88 9.86 22.37
C THR A 25 -14.01 9.30 21.24
N PRO A 26 -14.17 8.01 20.89
CA PRO A 26 -13.46 7.43 19.77
C PRO A 26 -14.09 7.89 18.45
N ALA A 27 -13.24 8.18 17.47
CA ALA A 27 -13.69 8.53 16.13
C ALA A 27 -12.73 7.96 15.09
N ARG A 28 -13.25 7.63 13.89
CA ARG A 28 -12.44 7.21 12.76
C ARG A 28 -12.27 8.34 11.76
N VAL A 29 -11.05 8.58 11.31
CA VAL A 29 -10.76 9.63 10.32
C VAL A 29 -11.24 9.15 8.95
N ALA A 30 -12.26 9.82 8.42
CA ALA A 30 -12.77 9.57 7.07
C ALA A 30 -11.89 10.22 6.01
N ALA A 31 -11.59 11.50 6.19
CA ALA A 31 -10.78 12.27 5.25
C ALA A 31 -9.95 13.32 6.00
N ARG A 32 -8.86 13.74 5.37
CA ARG A 32 -8.09 14.90 5.83
C ARG A 32 -7.92 15.90 4.69
N HIS A 33 -8.35 17.11 4.95
CA HIS A 33 -8.09 18.27 4.12
C HIS A 33 -6.86 19.06 4.66
N HIS A 34 -6.44 20.12 4.03
CA HIS A 34 -5.31 20.95 4.46
C HIS A 34 -5.54 21.55 5.88
N GLY A 35 -5.43 20.72 6.93
CA GLY A 35 -5.62 21.08 8.33
C GLY A 35 -6.73 20.26 9.01
N PRO A 36 -8.02 20.55 8.78
CA PRO A 36 -9.12 19.82 9.43
C PRO A 36 -9.28 18.40 8.88
N CYS A 37 -9.79 17.50 9.75
CA CYS A 37 -10.20 16.15 9.41
C CYS A 37 -11.72 16.05 9.37
N GLU A 38 -12.23 15.10 8.60
CA GLU A 38 -13.59 14.61 8.71
C GLU A 38 -13.57 13.32 9.52
N LEU A 39 -14.40 13.25 10.55
CA LEU A 39 -14.43 12.18 11.52
C LEU A 39 -15.78 11.45 11.49
N LEU A 40 -15.72 10.13 11.59
CA LEU A 40 -16.89 9.26 11.77
C LEU A 40 -16.98 8.86 13.25
N THR A 41 -18.11 9.13 13.87
CA THR A 41 -18.42 8.77 15.25
C THR A 41 -19.70 7.95 15.30
N GLU A 42 -20.07 7.42 16.46
CA GLU A 42 -21.38 6.78 16.66
C GLU A 42 -22.55 7.72 16.36
N HIS A 43 -22.34 9.03 16.59
CA HIS A 43 -23.37 10.08 16.41
C HIS A 43 -23.37 10.66 14.98
N GLY A 44 -22.53 10.17 14.09
CA GLY A 44 -22.44 10.60 12.70
C GLY A 44 -21.12 11.29 12.36
N ARG A 45 -21.14 12.12 11.31
CA ARG A 45 -19.96 12.85 10.82
C ARG A 45 -19.78 14.16 11.55
N ILE A 46 -18.56 14.43 12.01
CA ILE A 46 -18.16 15.70 12.62
C ILE A 46 -16.84 16.21 12.04
N GLY A 47 -16.57 17.50 12.12
CA GLY A 47 -15.27 18.08 11.79
C GLY A 47 -14.27 17.87 12.93
N GLY A 48 -13.02 17.52 12.64
CA GLY A 48 -11.95 17.37 13.63
C GLY A 48 -10.81 18.35 13.38
N LEU A 49 -10.36 19.03 14.43
CA LEU A 49 -9.16 19.86 14.39
C LEU A 49 -8.06 19.18 15.21
N PRO A 50 -6.88 18.91 14.65
CA PRO A 50 -5.76 18.37 15.42
C PRO A 50 -5.37 19.34 16.54
N ALA A 51 -5.17 18.83 17.77
CA ALA A 51 -4.60 19.61 18.86
C ALA A 51 -3.18 20.06 18.52
N GLY A 52 -2.73 21.22 19.01
CA GLY A 52 -1.41 21.77 18.70
C GLY A 52 -0.24 20.84 19.05
N LYS A 53 -0.42 19.92 20.00
CA LYS A 53 0.57 18.88 20.35
C LYS A 53 0.76 17.80 19.27
N LEU A 54 -0.17 17.69 18.30
CA LEU A 54 -0.09 16.77 17.15
C LEU A 54 0.54 17.45 15.91
N GLU A 55 1.20 18.60 16.09
CA GLU A 55 1.89 19.30 15.00
C GLU A 55 3.13 18.51 14.54
N GLY A 56 3.42 18.57 13.26
CA GLY A 56 4.57 17.91 12.65
C GLY A 56 4.22 16.63 11.88
N LEU A 57 4.93 15.52 12.17
CA LEU A 57 4.84 14.27 11.40
C LEU A 57 3.67 13.36 11.81
N ASP A 58 3.10 13.58 13.00
CA ASP A 58 2.08 12.72 13.59
C ASP A 58 0.66 13.30 13.42
N LEU A 59 0.34 13.74 12.23
CA LEU A 59 -1.01 14.20 11.92
C LEU A 59 -1.92 13.03 11.53
N PRO A 60 -3.23 13.11 11.92
CA PRO A 60 -4.19 12.07 11.56
C PRO A 60 -4.31 11.89 10.06
N VAL A 61 -4.45 10.66 9.60
CA VAL A 61 -4.68 10.30 8.18
C VAL A 61 -5.95 9.49 8.04
N ALA A 62 -6.46 9.37 6.82
CA ALA A 62 -7.63 8.55 6.55
C ALA A 62 -7.42 7.10 7.03
N GLY A 63 -8.40 6.57 7.75
CA GLY A 63 -8.37 5.27 8.40
C GLY A 63 -7.85 5.26 9.85
N ASP A 64 -7.23 6.34 10.34
CA ASP A 64 -6.82 6.42 11.75
C ASP A 64 -8.00 6.37 12.70
N TRP A 65 -7.80 5.72 13.85
CA TRP A 65 -8.62 5.88 15.02
C TRP A 65 -8.03 6.97 15.93
N VAL A 66 -8.87 7.85 16.43
CA VAL A 66 -8.45 9.02 17.20
C VAL A 66 -9.32 9.20 18.44
N ALA A 67 -8.75 9.79 19.49
CA ALA A 67 -9.46 10.23 20.66
C ALA A 67 -9.84 11.72 20.49
N VAL A 68 -11.13 12.04 20.61
CA VAL A 68 -11.69 13.35 20.28
C VAL A 68 -12.40 13.94 21.49
N ARG A 69 -12.14 15.22 21.74
CA ARG A 69 -12.96 16.05 22.62
C ARG A 69 -14.03 16.74 21.78
N GLU A 70 -15.25 16.27 21.85
CA GLU A 70 -16.37 16.91 21.15
C GLU A 70 -16.67 18.29 21.77
N LEU A 71 -17.01 19.26 20.92
CA LEU A 71 -17.41 20.62 21.36
C LEU A 71 -18.91 20.66 21.47
N GLU A 72 -19.40 21.02 22.68
CA GLU A 72 -20.84 21.09 22.95
C GLU A 72 -21.56 22.05 21.98
N GLY A 73 -22.65 21.56 21.37
CA GLY A 73 -23.45 22.35 20.44
C GLY A 73 -22.88 22.53 19.06
N GLU A 74 -21.67 21.99 18.79
CA GLU A 74 -21.03 22.06 17.48
C GLU A 74 -20.84 20.64 16.87
N LYS A 75 -20.97 20.53 15.55
CA LYS A 75 -20.56 19.30 14.84
C LYS A 75 -19.05 19.28 14.58
N LYS A 76 -18.29 19.49 15.66
CA LYS A 76 -16.83 19.58 15.64
C LYS A 76 -16.21 19.00 16.91
N GLY A 77 -14.94 18.64 16.83
CA GLY A 77 -14.15 18.18 17.97
C GLY A 77 -12.66 18.46 17.78
N ILE A 78 -11.93 18.37 18.88
CA ILE A 78 -10.46 18.49 18.91
C ILE A 78 -9.89 17.07 18.98
N VAL A 79 -9.06 16.71 18.01
CA VAL A 79 -8.34 15.44 18.00
C VAL A 79 -7.18 15.55 18.98
N GLU A 80 -7.30 14.87 20.12
CA GLU A 80 -6.34 14.91 21.21
C GLU A 80 -5.21 13.88 21.07
N ALA A 81 -5.52 12.72 20.47
CA ALA A 81 -4.55 11.66 20.24
C ALA A 81 -4.92 10.81 19.03
N ILE A 82 -3.89 10.17 18.44
CA ILE A 82 -4.04 9.12 17.42
C ILE A 82 -3.77 7.79 18.13
N LEU A 83 -4.66 6.81 17.97
CA LEU A 83 -4.49 5.48 18.51
C LEU A 83 -3.40 4.70 17.73
N PRO A 84 -2.81 3.65 18.30
CA PRO A 84 -1.88 2.79 17.61
C PRO A 84 -2.46 2.28 16.29
N ARG A 85 -1.66 2.33 15.24
CA ARG A 85 -2.01 1.84 13.92
C ARG A 85 -1.72 0.36 13.82
N ARG A 86 -2.66 -0.43 13.33
CA ARG A 86 -2.46 -1.84 13.04
C ARG A 86 -1.69 -2.02 11.72
N THR A 87 -2.05 -1.22 10.74
CA THR A 87 -1.38 -1.16 9.43
C THR A 87 -1.17 0.29 9.04
N SER A 88 -0.10 0.59 8.28
CA SER A 88 0.17 1.96 7.86
C SER A 88 0.90 2.00 6.52
N PHE A 89 0.37 2.80 5.60
CA PHE A 89 1.01 3.09 4.32
C PHE A 89 1.81 4.37 4.41
N THR A 90 3.08 4.31 4.02
CA THR A 90 3.97 5.46 4.03
C THR A 90 4.40 5.84 2.62
N ARG A 91 4.58 7.12 2.38
CA ARG A 91 5.20 7.61 1.14
C ARG A 91 6.39 8.50 1.45
N LYS A 92 7.28 8.61 0.49
CA LYS A 92 8.39 9.55 0.54
C LYS A 92 7.87 10.95 0.26
N GLU A 93 8.21 11.91 1.12
CA GLU A 93 7.93 13.31 0.83
C GLU A 93 8.82 13.79 -0.33
N ALA A 94 8.21 14.29 -1.41
CA ALA A 94 8.93 14.93 -2.49
C ALA A 94 9.44 16.29 -1.98
N TRP A 95 10.74 16.57 -2.11
CA TRP A 95 11.39 17.83 -1.76
C TRP A 95 11.90 18.00 -0.31
N ARG A 96 13.17 17.77 -0.10
CA ARG A 96 14.09 18.25 0.96
C ARG A 96 14.29 17.44 2.24
N ARG A 97 13.42 16.53 2.68
CA ARG A 97 13.71 15.65 3.84
C ARG A 97 13.34 14.22 3.53
N THR A 98 14.20 13.28 3.93
CA THR A 98 13.91 11.84 3.86
C THR A 98 13.02 11.47 5.04
N VAL A 99 11.80 11.97 5.03
CA VAL A 99 10.82 11.73 6.09
C VAL A 99 9.69 10.88 5.52
N ALA A 100 9.40 9.78 6.19
CA ALA A 100 8.25 8.94 5.90
C ALA A 100 6.98 9.68 6.29
N GLN A 101 6.07 9.88 5.35
CA GLN A 101 4.75 10.43 5.63
C GLN A 101 3.73 9.30 5.56
N VAL A 102 3.05 9.02 6.67
CA VAL A 102 1.90 8.12 6.66
C VAL A 102 0.81 8.75 5.80
N VAL A 103 0.22 7.95 4.93
CA VAL A 103 -0.79 8.40 3.96
C VAL A 103 -2.13 7.72 4.12
N ALA A 104 -2.15 6.53 4.73
CA ALA A 104 -3.33 5.76 5.06
C ALA A 104 -3.02 4.82 6.22
N ALA A 105 -4.02 4.47 7.02
CA ALA A 105 -3.85 3.59 8.17
C ALA A 105 -5.03 2.63 8.33
N ASN A 106 -4.78 1.54 9.06
CA ASN A 106 -5.80 0.56 9.47
C ASN A 106 -6.59 -0.02 8.28
N VAL A 107 -5.86 -0.37 7.22
CA VAL A 107 -6.38 -1.11 6.06
C VAL A 107 -6.19 -2.60 6.32
N ASP A 108 -7.25 -3.40 6.23
CA ASP A 108 -7.19 -4.86 6.42
C ASP A 108 -6.69 -5.55 5.14
N THR A 109 -7.26 -5.18 4.00
CA THR A 109 -6.98 -5.82 2.71
C THR A 109 -6.69 -4.78 1.62
N VAL A 110 -5.73 -5.10 0.76
CA VAL A 110 -5.43 -4.28 -0.42
C VAL A 110 -5.70 -5.07 -1.68
N PHE A 111 -6.62 -4.60 -2.48
CA PHE A 111 -6.83 -5.11 -3.83
C PHE A 111 -5.77 -4.55 -4.76
N LEU A 112 -4.85 -5.41 -5.20
CA LEU A 112 -3.83 -5.09 -6.20
C LEU A 112 -4.45 -5.26 -7.58
N VAL A 113 -5.02 -4.18 -8.11
CA VAL A 113 -5.81 -4.21 -9.33
C VAL A 113 -4.91 -4.04 -10.55
N THR A 114 -4.90 -5.06 -11.38
CA THR A 114 -4.34 -5.05 -12.74
C THR A 114 -5.43 -5.37 -13.75
N ALA A 115 -5.12 -5.48 -15.03
CA ALA A 115 -6.10 -5.86 -16.05
C ALA A 115 -5.45 -6.76 -17.09
N PHE A 116 -6.24 -7.65 -17.70
CA PHE A 116 -5.78 -8.45 -18.83
C PHE A 116 -5.24 -7.57 -19.97
N GLY A 117 -4.29 -8.11 -20.72
CA GLY A 117 -3.61 -7.43 -21.82
C GLY A 117 -2.40 -6.59 -21.38
N GLN A 118 -2.20 -5.44 -21.99
CA GLN A 118 -0.98 -4.60 -21.79
C GLN A 118 -0.79 -4.07 -20.35
N ASP A 119 -1.85 -4.06 -19.55
CA ASP A 119 -1.79 -3.60 -18.16
C ASP A 119 -1.30 -4.69 -17.20
N LEU A 120 -1.28 -5.96 -17.62
CA LEU A 120 -0.80 -7.08 -16.83
C LEU A 120 0.73 -7.05 -16.77
N ASN A 121 1.25 -6.51 -15.67
CA ASN A 121 2.69 -6.33 -15.50
C ASN A 121 3.16 -6.95 -14.18
N PRO A 122 3.79 -8.14 -14.21
CA PRO A 122 4.28 -8.84 -13.03
C PRO A 122 5.18 -7.99 -12.13
N ARG A 123 6.11 -7.23 -12.71
CA ARG A 123 7.05 -6.37 -11.97
C ARG A 123 6.36 -5.27 -11.15
N ARG A 124 5.25 -4.77 -11.68
CA ARG A 124 4.45 -3.78 -10.97
C ARG A 124 3.70 -4.43 -9.81
N LEU A 125 3.20 -5.65 -10.00
CA LEU A 125 2.54 -6.41 -8.95
C LEU A 125 3.52 -6.77 -7.83
N GLU A 126 4.75 -7.18 -8.12
CA GLU A 126 5.80 -7.43 -7.12
C GLU A 126 6.04 -6.20 -6.23
N ARG A 127 6.13 -5.02 -6.83
CA ARG A 127 6.27 -3.76 -6.07
C ARG A 127 5.05 -3.46 -5.19
N TYR A 128 3.85 -3.74 -5.67
CA TYR A 128 2.64 -3.54 -4.89
C TYR A 128 2.51 -4.57 -3.77
N LEU A 129 2.89 -5.82 -4.01
CA LEU A 129 2.96 -6.88 -2.99
C LEU A 129 3.90 -6.46 -1.86
N THR A 130 5.14 -6.09 -2.22
CA THR A 130 6.15 -5.64 -1.25
C THR A 130 5.62 -4.45 -0.43
N ALA A 131 5.05 -3.43 -1.07
CA ALA A 131 4.52 -2.26 -0.37
C ALA A 131 3.32 -2.60 0.52
N THR A 132 2.51 -3.59 0.15
CA THR A 132 1.35 -4.03 0.92
C THR A 132 1.80 -4.79 2.16
N TRP A 133 2.72 -5.73 2.04
CA TRP A 133 3.27 -6.45 3.20
C TRP A 133 4.02 -5.52 4.15
N ASP A 134 4.82 -4.58 3.63
CA ASP A 134 5.48 -3.55 4.44
C ASP A 134 4.49 -2.73 5.30
N SER A 135 3.29 -2.51 4.78
CA SER A 135 2.23 -1.80 5.52
C SER A 135 1.60 -2.63 6.64
N GLY A 136 1.76 -3.96 6.63
CA GLY A 136 1.08 -4.92 7.50
C GLY A 136 -0.32 -5.35 7.00
N ALA A 137 -0.78 -4.87 5.82
CA ALA A 137 -2.07 -5.24 5.24
C ALA A 137 -1.97 -6.52 4.40
N ASN A 138 -3.11 -7.20 4.18
CA ASN A 138 -3.16 -8.43 3.38
C ASN A 138 -3.36 -8.09 1.89
N PRO A 139 -2.50 -8.54 0.97
CA PRO A 139 -2.69 -8.36 -0.45
C PRO A 139 -3.71 -9.35 -1.02
N VAL A 140 -4.49 -8.91 -2.01
CA VAL A 140 -5.31 -9.76 -2.88
C VAL A 140 -5.14 -9.24 -4.30
N ILE A 141 -4.77 -10.10 -5.23
CA ILE A 141 -4.60 -9.71 -6.64
C ILE A 141 -5.94 -9.81 -7.35
N VAL A 142 -6.31 -8.71 -8.02
CA VAL A 142 -7.55 -8.61 -8.80
C VAL A 142 -7.19 -8.31 -10.25
N VAL A 143 -7.35 -9.30 -11.12
CA VAL A 143 -7.13 -9.16 -12.56
C VAL A 143 -8.46 -8.81 -13.22
N ASN A 144 -8.64 -7.52 -13.49
CA ASN A 144 -9.88 -6.98 -14.06
C ASN A 144 -9.93 -7.11 -15.59
N LYS A 145 -11.08 -6.81 -16.17
CA LYS A 145 -11.38 -6.89 -17.60
C LYS A 145 -11.31 -8.31 -18.16
N SER A 146 -11.75 -9.30 -17.38
CA SER A 146 -11.80 -10.71 -17.83
C SER A 146 -12.69 -10.91 -19.05
N ASP A 147 -13.65 -10.01 -19.27
CA ASP A 147 -14.51 -9.96 -20.46
C ASP A 147 -13.75 -9.66 -21.77
N THR A 148 -12.54 -9.12 -21.68
CA THR A 148 -11.69 -8.80 -22.84
C THR A 148 -10.49 -9.77 -22.99
N ALA A 149 -10.36 -10.77 -22.13
CA ALA A 149 -9.22 -11.68 -22.10
C ALA A 149 -9.24 -12.65 -23.30
N ILE A 150 -8.15 -12.72 -24.07
CA ILE A 150 -7.99 -13.64 -25.21
C ILE A 150 -7.24 -14.89 -24.77
N HIS A 151 -6.25 -14.78 -23.89
CA HIS A 151 -5.37 -15.84 -23.39
C HIS A 151 -5.34 -15.86 -21.85
N ALA A 152 -6.54 -15.88 -21.22
CA ALA A 152 -6.68 -15.73 -19.78
C ALA A 152 -5.81 -16.70 -18.95
N GLU A 153 -5.74 -17.98 -19.32
CA GLU A 153 -4.99 -19.00 -18.57
C GLU A 153 -3.47 -18.72 -18.58
N GLY A 154 -2.91 -18.39 -19.74
CA GLY A 154 -1.47 -18.07 -19.86
C GLY A 154 -1.10 -16.79 -19.13
N ASP A 155 -1.95 -15.77 -19.19
CA ASP A 155 -1.78 -14.50 -18.49
C ASP A 155 -1.82 -14.71 -16.95
N LEU A 156 -2.76 -15.52 -16.46
CA LEU A 156 -2.89 -15.82 -15.03
C LEU A 156 -1.71 -16.64 -14.50
N ALA A 157 -1.23 -17.63 -15.25
CA ALA A 157 -0.06 -18.43 -14.83
C ALA A 157 1.18 -17.55 -14.57
N GLY A 158 1.40 -16.51 -15.38
CA GLY A 158 2.47 -15.54 -15.17
C GLY A 158 2.31 -14.70 -13.89
N VAL A 159 1.07 -14.44 -13.48
CA VAL A 159 0.79 -13.74 -12.20
C VAL A 159 0.91 -14.70 -11.02
N GLU A 160 0.39 -15.91 -11.13
CA GLU A 160 0.48 -16.95 -10.09
C GLU A 160 1.93 -17.26 -9.71
N ALA A 161 2.84 -17.27 -10.68
CA ALA A 161 4.26 -17.53 -10.47
C ALA A 161 4.93 -16.49 -9.52
N ILE A 162 4.42 -15.27 -9.48
CA ILE A 162 4.95 -14.20 -8.59
C ILE A 162 4.13 -13.99 -7.32
N ALA A 163 2.94 -14.57 -7.27
CA ALA A 163 1.93 -14.33 -6.24
C ALA A 163 1.84 -15.49 -5.23
N LEU A 164 2.94 -16.12 -4.89
CA LEU A 164 2.99 -17.30 -4.03
C LEU A 164 2.19 -17.09 -2.73
N GLY A 165 1.10 -17.84 -2.58
CA GLY A 165 0.23 -17.76 -1.39
C GLY A 165 -0.68 -16.55 -1.31
N VAL A 166 -0.72 -15.69 -2.34
CA VAL A 166 -1.62 -14.53 -2.41
C VAL A 166 -2.88 -14.90 -3.20
N PRO A 167 -4.09 -14.66 -2.66
CA PRO A 167 -5.32 -14.88 -3.41
C PRO A 167 -5.34 -14.08 -4.72
N LEU A 168 -5.80 -14.73 -5.81
CA LEU A 168 -5.91 -14.15 -7.14
C LEU A 168 -7.30 -14.39 -7.68
N HIS A 169 -7.96 -13.31 -8.13
CA HIS A 169 -9.31 -13.33 -8.69
C HIS A 169 -9.34 -12.64 -10.04
N ALA A 170 -9.93 -13.32 -11.04
CA ALA A 170 -10.17 -12.76 -12.35
C ALA A 170 -11.61 -12.23 -12.42
N VAL A 171 -11.76 -10.91 -12.58
CA VAL A 171 -13.07 -10.25 -12.53
C VAL A 171 -13.33 -9.38 -13.75
N SER A 172 -14.57 -9.06 -14.01
CA SER A 172 -14.97 -7.97 -14.90
C SER A 172 -15.83 -6.96 -14.15
N ALA A 173 -15.28 -5.82 -13.84
CA ALA A 173 -16.04 -4.73 -13.24
C ALA A 173 -17.13 -4.20 -14.19
N ALA A 174 -16.96 -4.36 -15.50
CA ALA A 174 -17.96 -3.95 -16.50
C ALA A 174 -19.18 -4.85 -16.50
N SER A 175 -19.02 -6.17 -16.61
CA SER A 175 -20.11 -7.14 -16.64
C SER A 175 -20.61 -7.56 -15.26
N GLY A 176 -19.76 -7.51 -14.24
CA GLY A 176 -20.01 -8.01 -12.90
C GLY A 176 -19.53 -9.44 -12.66
N ALA A 177 -18.95 -10.10 -13.66
CA ALA A 177 -18.45 -11.47 -13.52
C ALA A 177 -17.30 -11.57 -12.51
N GLY A 178 -17.35 -12.59 -11.63
CA GLY A 178 -16.32 -12.88 -10.62
C GLY A 178 -16.28 -11.91 -9.44
N LEU A 179 -17.17 -10.93 -9.34
CA LEU A 179 -17.17 -9.98 -8.22
C LEU A 179 -17.61 -10.60 -6.90
N ASP A 180 -18.37 -11.66 -6.93
CA ASP A 180 -18.76 -12.47 -5.79
C ASP A 180 -17.56 -13.11 -5.09
N GLU A 181 -16.49 -13.41 -5.81
CA GLU A 181 -15.23 -13.90 -5.24
C GLU A 181 -14.54 -12.87 -4.32
N LEU A 182 -14.90 -11.57 -4.44
CA LEU A 182 -14.37 -10.51 -3.60
C LEU A 182 -15.16 -10.30 -2.29
N GLU A 183 -16.37 -10.85 -2.18
CA GLU A 183 -17.25 -10.69 -1.01
C GLU A 183 -16.58 -11.09 0.32
N PRO A 184 -15.76 -12.19 0.41
CA PRO A 184 -15.11 -12.58 1.67
C PRO A 184 -14.21 -11.49 2.27
N TYR A 185 -13.72 -10.55 1.46
CA TYR A 185 -12.86 -9.44 1.90
C TYR A 185 -13.66 -8.19 2.30
N LEU A 186 -14.95 -8.14 1.95
CA LEU A 186 -15.84 -6.99 2.10
C LEU A 186 -16.78 -7.14 3.31
N GLY A 187 -16.34 -7.86 4.34
CA GLY A 187 -17.12 -8.04 5.57
C GLY A 187 -17.33 -6.71 6.31
N ARG A 188 -18.38 -6.66 7.14
CA ARG A 188 -18.72 -5.49 7.96
C ARG A 188 -17.52 -5.04 8.81
N GLY A 189 -17.22 -3.73 8.80
CA GLY A 189 -16.10 -3.14 9.52
C GLY A 189 -14.71 -3.41 8.90
N ARG A 190 -14.61 -4.25 7.86
CA ARG A 190 -13.35 -4.48 7.15
C ARG A 190 -13.03 -3.29 6.25
N THR A 191 -11.78 -2.86 6.28
CA THR A 191 -11.29 -1.75 5.47
C THR A 191 -10.50 -2.28 4.28
N VAL A 192 -10.93 -1.93 3.08
CA VAL A 192 -10.28 -2.32 1.82
C VAL A 192 -9.73 -1.08 1.12
N ALA A 193 -8.53 -1.19 0.57
CA ALA A 193 -7.94 -0.18 -0.31
C ALA A 193 -7.63 -0.77 -1.68
N LEU A 194 -7.54 0.06 -2.72
CA LEU A 194 -7.21 -0.38 -4.08
C LEU A 194 -5.90 0.26 -4.55
N LEU A 195 -4.96 -0.60 -4.98
CA LEU A 195 -3.74 -0.21 -5.67
C LEU A 195 -3.79 -0.66 -7.13
N GLY A 196 -3.21 0.10 -8.02
CA GLY A 196 -3.13 -0.27 -9.44
C GLY A 196 -2.92 0.93 -10.34
N SER A 197 -2.54 0.67 -11.61
CA SER A 197 -2.28 1.69 -12.62
C SER A 197 -3.53 2.49 -12.98
N SER A 198 -3.34 3.59 -13.69
CA SER A 198 -4.46 4.29 -14.33
C SER A 198 -5.01 3.41 -15.47
N GLY A 199 -6.33 3.37 -15.62
CA GLY A 199 -6.97 2.64 -16.73
C GLY A 199 -7.26 1.15 -16.47
N VAL A 200 -6.79 0.55 -15.37
CA VAL A 200 -7.10 -0.85 -15.02
C VAL A 200 -8.56 -1.09 -14.55
N GLY A 201 -9.34 -0.03 -14.40
CA GLY A 201 -10.77 -0.13 -14.05
C GLY A 201 -11.08 -0.01 -12.56
N LYS A 202 -10.19 0.56 -11.73
CA LYS A 202 -10.45 0.75 -10.28
C LYS A 202 -11.73 1.52 -9.99
N SER A 203 -11.95 2.66 -10.65
CA SER A 203 -13.17 3.47 -10.44
C SER A 203 -14.44 2.68 -10.82
N THR A 204 -14.39 1.91 -11.88
CA THR A 204 -15.49 1.04 -12.28
C THR A 204 -15.75 -0.06 -11.24
N LEU A 205 -14.68 -0.67 -10.72
CA LEU A 205 -14.75 -1.68 -9.68
C LEU A 205 -15.35 -1.09 -8.39
N ILE A 206 -14.86 0.08 -7.95
CA ILE A 206 -15.38 0.80 -6.77
C ILE A 206 -16.87 1.09 -6.93
N ASN A 207 -17.29 1.66 -8.05
CA ASN A 207 -18.70 1.98 -8.30
C ASN A 207 -19.58 0.73 -8.30
N ARG A 208 -19.07 -0.37 -8.85
CA ARG A 208 -19.80 -1.65 -8.86
C ARG A 208 -19.95 -2.23 -7.46
N LEU A 209 -18.88 -2.24 -6.65
CA LEU A 209 -18.91 -2.69 -5.25
C LEU A 209 -19.79 -1.79 -4.36
N ALA A 210 -19.84 -0.50 -4.66
CA ALA A 210 -20.67 0.47 -3.95
C ALA A 210 -22.16 0.41 -4.37
N GLY A 211 -22.47 -0.20 -5.50
CA GLY A 211 -23.82 -0.19 -6.07
C GLY A 211 -24.30 1.18 -6.54
N THR A 212 -23.45 2.18 -6.53
CA THR A 212 -23.71 3.57 -6.92
C THR A 212 -22.48 4.18 -7.60
N GLU A 213 -22.67 5.26 -8.37
CA GLU A 213 -21.59 6.00 -9.02
C GLU A 213 -20.91 6.93 -7.99
N LEU A 214 -19.92 6.40 -7.26
CA LEU A 214 -19.12 7.18 -6.31
C LEU A 214 -17.98 7.93 -7.01
N LEU A 215 -17.39 7.37 -8.07
CA LEU A 215 -16.25 7.91 -8.78
C LEU A 215 -16.54 8.07 -10.27
N PRO A 216 -16.05 9.16 -10.92
CA PRO A 216 -16.17 9.32 -12.35
C PRO A 216 -15.36 8.23 -13.08
N THR A 217 -15.97 7.60 -14.06
CA THR A 217 -15.34 6.62 -14.96
C THR A 217 -14.85 7.30 -16.24
N ALA A 218 -13.97 6.63 -17.01
CA ALA A 218 -13.40 7.20 -18.23
C ALA A 218 -14.47 7.57 -19.28
N ASP A 219 -15.63 6.90 -19.29
CA ASP A 219 -16.73 7.17 -20.22
C ASP A 219 -17.51 8.43 -19.87
N THR A 220 -17.57 8.81 -18.60
CA THR A 220 -18.23 10.05 -18.13
C THR A 220 -17.35 11.29 -18.30
N SER A 221 -16.03 11.11 -18.48
CA SER A 221 -15.08 12.23 -18.63
C SER A 221 -15.07 12.89 -20.01
N LYS A 222 -15.71 12.30 -21.03
CA LYS A 222 -15.75 12.82 -22.41
C LYS A 222 -16.71 13.99 -22.61
N GLY A 223 -17.53 14.36 -21.63
CA GLY A 223 -18.59 15.36 -21.75
C GLY A 223 -18.40 16.68 -21.00
N GLY A 224 -17.33 16.90 -20.30
CA GLY A 224 -17.15 18.14 -19.57
C GLY A 224 -15.71 18.36 -19.11
N ARG A 225 -15.25 19.61 -19.10
CA ARG A 225 -14.01 20.06 -18.46
C ARG A 225 -14.03 19.75 -16.95
N GLY A 226 -14.06 18.46 -16.60
CA GLY A 226 -13.96 17.93 -15.25
C GLY A 226 -12.51 18.00 -14.82
N ARG A 227 -12.16 19.07 -14.15
CA ARG A 227 -11.00 19.22 -13.30
C ARG A 227 -10.91 17.95 -12.43
N HIS A 228 -9.82 17.19 -12.53
CA HIS A 228 -9.50 16.09 -11.63
C HIS A 228 -9.42 16.67 -10.19
N THR A 229 -10.52 16.64 -9.47
CA THR A 229 -10.67 17.26 -8.15
C THR A 229 -10.82 16.22 -7.03
N THR A 230 -10.51 14.95 -7.26
CA THR A 230 -10.42 13.97 -6.17
C THR A 230 -8.98 13.90 -5.68
N THR A 231 -8.52 14.98 -5.03
CA THR A 231 -7.25 15.01 -4.27
C THR A 231 -7.43 14.48 -2.85
N ASN A 232 -8.64 14.15 -2.45
CA ASN A 232 -8.97 13.75 -1.09
C ASN A 232 -9.00 12.23 -0.97
N ARG A 233 -8.27 11.73 0.02
CA ARG A 233 -8.34 10.35 0.48
C ARG A 233 -9.56 10.26 1.38
N GLU A 234 -10.53 9.46 1.01
CA GLU A 234 -11.77 9.33 1.75
C GLU A 234 -12.07 7.88 2.09
N LEU A 235 -12.48 7.65 3.34
CA LEU A 235 -13.00 6.38 3.83
C LEU A 235 -14.52 6.38 3.63
N VAL A 236 -14.99 5.51 2.75
CA VAL A 236 -16.38 5.40 2.34
C VAL A 236 -16.98 4.09 2.85
N LEU A 237 -18.14 4.17 3.51
CA LEU A 237 -18.90 2.98 3.94
C LEU A 237 -19.68 2.41 2.74
N LEU A 238 -19.41 1.16 2.41
CA LEU A 238 -20.13 0.41 1.38
C LEU A 238 -21.48 -0.15 1.91
N PRO A 239 -22.47 -0.40 1.05
CA PRO A 239 -23.76 -0.96 1.46
C PRO A 239 -23.67 -2.27 2.24
N GLY A 240 -22.68 -3.13 1.92
CA GLY A 240 -22.39 -4.37 2.64
C GLY A 240 -21.73 -4.18 4.02
N GLY A 241 -21.44 -2.94 4.43
CA GLY A 241 -20.80 -2.63 5.72
C GLY A 241 -19.28 -2.65 5.70
N ALA A 242 -18.64 -2.95 4.58
CA ALA A 242 -17.20 -2.75 4.42
C ALA A 242 -16.87 -1.28 4.25
N LEU A 243 -15.64 -0.92 4.56
CA LEU A 243 -15.10 0.42 4.40
C LEU A 243 -14.13 0.42 3.22
N LEU A 244 -14.32 1.31 2.28
CA LEU A 244 -13.45 1.52 1.15
C LEU A 244 -12.59 2.75 1.39
N LEU A 245 -11.29 2.59 1.34
CA LEU A 245 -10.35 3.70 1.38
C LEU A 245 -9.93 4.06 -0.05
N ASP A 246 -10.51 5.13 -0.61
CA ASP A 246 -10.05 5.68 -1.89
C ASP A 246 -8.83 6.57 -1.65
N THR A 247 -7.70 6.15 -2.19
CA THR A 247 -6.44 6.85 -2.04
C THR A 247 -5.85 7.28 -3.38
N PRO A 248 -6.30 8.42 -3.93
CA PRO A 248 -5.55 9.07 -5.00
C PRO A 248 -4.15 9.39 -4.46
N GLY A 249 -3.11 8.82 -5.04
CA GLY A 249 -1.70 9.00 -4.60
C GLY A 249 -1.05 7.80 -3.91
N MET A 250 -1.77 6.73 -3.60
CA MET A 250 -1.13 5.42 -3.31
C MET A 250 -0.42 4.84 -4.56
N ARG A 251 -0.66 5.41 -5.74
CA ARG A 251 0.09 5.11 -6.98
C ARG A 251 1.58 5.40 -6.87
N GLU A 252 1.96 6.33 -5.98
CA GLU A 252 3.33 6.78 -5.74
C GLU A 252 3.90 6.23 -4.42
N LEU A 253 3.41 5.06 -3.94
CA LEU A 253 4.01 4.40 -2.80
C LEU A 253 5.46 4.06 -3.16
N ALA A 254 6.38 4.90 -2.71
CA ALA A 254 7.77 4.52 -2.68
C ALA A 254 7.92 3.43 -1.61
N LEU A 255 8.58 2.34 -1.96
CA LEU A 255 8.93 1.31 -1.01
C LEU A 255 9.71 1.93 0.15
N TRP A 256 9.21 1.75 1.36
CA TRP A 256 9.90 2.00 2.61
C TRP A 256 10.20 0.68 3.32
N ALA A 257 9.86 -0.43 2.66
CA ALA A 257 10.07 -1.78 3.14
C ALA A 257 11.51 -1.95 3.69
N ASP A 258 11.69 -2.74 4.71
CA ASP A 258 13.00 -3.21 5.08
C ASP A 258 13.34 -4.54 4.35
N GLU A 259 14.56 -5.05 4.53
CA GLU A 259 14.99 -6.26 3.82
C GLU A 259 14.10 -7.47 4.11
N SER A 260 13.53 -7.60 5.32
CA SER A 260 12.67 -8.73 5.70
C SER A 260 11.39 -8.83 4.87
N VAL A 261 10.85 -7.70 4.43
CA VAL A 261 9.66 -7.64 3.57
C VAL A 261 10.01 -8.02 2.13
N LEU A 262 11.20 -7.65 1.66
CA LEU A 262 11.70 -8.10 0.37
C LEU A 262 11.88 -9.62 0.35
N ASP A 263 12.42 -10.18 1.44
CA ASP A 263 12.62 -11.62 1.62
C ASP A 263 11.31 -12.40 1.52
N SER A 264 10.23 -11.89 2.08
CA SER A 264 8.91 -12.55 1.96
C SER A 264 8.33 -12.47 0.55
N THR A 265 8.62 -11.41 -0.21
CA THR A 265 8.17 -11.25 -1.59
C THR A 265 8.91 -12.18 -2.56
N PHE A 266 10.17 -12.50 -2.25
CA PHE A 266 11.08 -13.28 -3.09
C PHE A 266 11.65 -14.47 -2.30
N ALA A 267 10.78 -15.16 -1.54
CA ALA A 267 11.17 -16.25 -0.65
C ALA A 267 11.97 -17.34 -1.38
N GLU A 268 11.60 -17.66 -2.63
CA GLU A 268 12.30 -18.64 -3.46
C GLU A 268 13.74 -18.23 -3.77
N ILE A 269 14.01 -16.93 -3.94
CA ILE A 269 15.38 -16.43 -4.16
C ILE A 269 16.19 -16.48 -2.86
N VAL A 270 15.56 -16.17 -1.74
CA VAL A 270 16.19 -16.23 -0.42
C VAL A 270 16.55 -17.68 -0.06
N ASP A 271 15.64 -18.63 -0.32
CA ASP A 271 15.89 -20.06 -0.09
C ASP A 271 17.07 -20.56 -0.94
N LEU A 272 17.11 -20.20 -2.24
CA LEU A 272 18.23 -20.50 -3.13
C LEU A 272 19.54 -19.83 -2.65
N ALA A 273 19.48 -18.60 -2.16
CA ALA A 273 20.65 -17.88 -1.64
C ALA A 273 21.28 -18.59 -0.44
N GLY A 274 20.45 -19.24 0.42
CA GLY A 274 20.90 -20.06 1.52
C GLY A 274 21.71 -21.31 1.09
N ALA A 275 21.56 -21.77 -0.16
CA ALA A 275 22.30 -22.89 -0.74
C ALA A 275 23.57 -22.48 -1.49
N CYS A 276 23.91 -21.20 -1.53
CA CYS A 276 25.16 -20.73 -2.17
C CYS A 276 26.40 -21.20 -1.42
N ARG A 277 27.48 -21.42 -2.19
CA ARG A 277 28.78 -21.82 -1.62
C ARG A 277 29.36 -20.80 -0.63
N PHE A 278 29.13 -19.51 -0.87
CA PHE A 278 29.65 -18.41 -0.05
C PHE A 278 28.52 -17.69 0.65
N ALA A 279 28.68 -17.41 1.95
CA ALA A 279 27.67 -16.72 2.75
C ALA A 279 27.48 -15.25 2.36
N ASP A 280 28.47 -14.64 1.71
CA ASP A 280 28.49 -13.27 1.20
C ASP A 280 28.28 -13.19 -0.34
N CYS A 281 27.68 -14.24 -0.91
CA CYS A 281 27.41 -14.33 -2.34
C CYS A 281 26.53 -13.17 -2.83
N THR A 282 27.01 -12.45 -3.84
CA THR A 282 26.22 -11.35 -4.45
C THR A 282 25.31 -11.83 -5.59
N HIS A 283 25.39 -13.14 -5.91
CA HIS A 283 24.62 -13.82 -6.96
C HIS A 283 24.83 -13.24 -8.37
N LEU A 284 25.97 -12.60 -8.64
CA LEU A 284 26.28 -12.04 -9.95
C LEU A 284 27.25 -12.90 -10.75
N HIS A 285 28.37 -13.30 -10.14
CA HIS A 285 29.47 -13.99 -10.86
C HIS A 285 30.21 -15.03 -10.02
N GLU A 286 29.77 -15.28 -8.78
CA GLU A 286 30.47 -16.17 -7.86
C GLU A 286 30.33 -17.65 -8.27
N PRO A 287 31.43 -18.42 -8.27
CA PRO A 287 31.38 -19.84 -8.58
C PRO A 287 30.63 -20.61 -7.48
N GLY A 288 29.70 -21.50 -7.89
CA GLY A 288 28.86 -22.26 -6.97
C GLY A 288 27.72 -21.44 -6.38
N CYS A 289 27.26 -20.40 -7.11
CA CYS A 289 26.05 -19.66 -6.79
C CYS A 289 24.81 -20.48 -7.17
N ALA A 290 23.98 -20.84 -6.19
CA ALA A 290 22.76 -21.60 -6.41
C ALA A 290 21.70 -20.80 -7.18
N VAL A 291 21.62 -19.48 -6.96
CA VAL A 291 20.70 -18.59 -7.69
C VAL A 291 21.05 -18.55 -9.18
N GLN A 292 22.33 -18.42 -9.53
CA GLN A 292 22.75 -18.43 -10.94
C GLN A 292 22.56 -19.81 -11.59
N ALA A 293 22.75 -20.90 -10.84
CA ALA A 293 22.46 -22.25 -11.33
C ALA A 293 20.95 -22.41 -11.64
N ALA A 294 20.08 -21.93 -10.76
CA ALA A 294 18.63 -21.96 -10.95
C ALA A 294 18.16 -21.11 -12.15
N ILE A 295 18.84 -19.99 -12.42
CA ILE A 295 18.59 -19.19 -13.63
C ILE A 295 19.03 -19.96 -14.89
N ALA A 296 20.19 -20.61 -14.83
CA ALA A 296 20.74 -21.33 -15.97
C ALA A 296 19.94 -22.59 -16.35
N ASP A 297 19.35 -23.28 -15.38
CA ASP A 297 18.49 -24.45 -15.61
C ASP A 297 17.00 -24.10 -15.82
N GLY A 298 16.63 -22.82 -15.69
CA GLY A 298 15.28 -22.31 -15.93
C GLY A 298 14.30 -22.50 -14.76
N SER A 299 14.76 -22.95 -13.59
CA SER A 299 13.92 -23.08 -12.38
C SER A 299 13.65 -21.73 -11.70
N LEU A 300 14.48 -20.72 -11.98
CA LEU A 300 14.24 -19.34 -11.59
C LEU A 300 14.26 -18.44 -12.84
N ASP A 301 13.21 -17.62 -13.00
CA ASP A 301 13.16 -16.62 -14.06
C ASP A 301 14.20 -15.52 -13.85
N ALA A 302 15.06 -15.31 -14.85
CA ALA A 302 16.10 -14.28 -14.84
C ALA A 302 15.52 -12.88 -14.61
N GLU A 303 14.37 -12.61 -15.20
CA GLU A 303 13.70 -11.33 -15.01
C GLU A 303 13.20 -11.15 -13.56
N ARG A 304 12.75 -12.21 -12.91
CA ARG A 304 12.36 -12.19 -11.49
C ARG A 304 13.53 -11.84 -10.59
N PHE A 305 14.71 -12.41 -10.87
CA PHE A 305 15.95 -12.07 -10.17
C PHE A 305 16.37 -10.61 -10.40
N ASP A 306 16.25 -10.09 -11.62
CA ASP A 306 16.51 -8.68 -11.92
C ASP A 306 15.58 -7.75 -11.12
N SER A 307 14.31 -8.13 -10.96
CA SER A 307 13.35 -7.40 -10.14
C SER A 307 13.78 -7.35 -8.68
N TYR A 308 14.17 -8.49 -8.10
CA TYR A 308 14.73 -8.58 -6.75
C TYR A 308 15.91 -7.64 -6.56
N LEU A 309 16.91 -7.71 -7.43
CA LEU A 309 18.11 -6.85 -7.36
C LEU A 309 17.77 -5.36 -7.47
N LYS A 310 16.78 -5.01 -8.28
CA LYS A 310 16.34 -3.64 -8.44
C LYS A 310 15.68 -3.12 -7.17
N LEU A 311 14.76 -3.90 -6.60
CA LEU A 311 14.07 -3.53 -5.36
C LEU A 311 15.04 -3.49 -4.19
N GLN A 312 15.97 -4.43 -4.06
CA GLN A 312 17.03 -4.42 -3.05
C GLN A 312 17.89 -3.14 -3.14
N ARG A 313 18.27 -2.73 -4.36
CA ARG A 313 19.01 -1.47 -4.56
C ARG A 313 18.18 -0.24 -4.18
N GLU A 314 16.90 -0.23 -4.50
CA GLU A 314 15.99 0.86 -4.10
C GLU A 314 15.87 0.96 -2.57
N LEU A 315 15.70 -0.18 -1.86
CA LEU A 315 15.63 -0.24 -0.40
C LEU A 315 16.95 0.23 0.24
N ARG A 316 18.08 -0.32 -0.18
CA ARG A 316 19.39 0.10 0.33
C ARG A 316 19.68 1.58 0.10
N ALA A 317 19.26 2.13 -1.05
CA ALA A 317 19.38 3.57 -1.30
C ALA A 317 18.50 4.40 -0.35
N LEU A 318 17.37 3.87 0.10
CA LEU A 318 16.51 4.50 1.10
C LEU A 318 17.13 4.45 2.50
N GLU A 319 17.68 3.31 2.91
CA GLU A 319 18.40 3.16 4.20
C GLU A 319 19.57 4.12 4.30
N VAL A 320 20.42 4.19 3.27
CA VAL A 320 21.52 5.15 3.20
C VAL A 320 21.05 6.60 3.33
N ARG A 321 19.81 6.90 2.88
CA ARG A 321 19.24 8.25 3.04
C ARG A 321 18.66 8.50 4.43
N LYS A 322 18.18 7.45 5.10
CA LYS A 322 17.65 7.54 6.47
C LYS A 322 18.77 7.74 7.49
N ASP A 323 19.89 7.04 7.34
CA ASP A 323 20.99 7.02 8.30
C ASP A 323 22.16 7.91 7.85
N ALA A 324 22.53 8.90 8.70
CA ALA A 324 23.66 9.79 8.46
C ALA A 324 25.01 9.06 8.47
N ARG A 325 25.13 7.97 9.25
CA ARG A 325 26.32 7.12 9.34
C ARG A 325 26.51 6.33 8.05
N LEU A 326 25.47 5.66 7.57
CA LEU A 326 25.47 4.93 6.30
C LEU A 326 25.78 5.87 5.12
N ARG A 327 25.27 7.11 5.14
CA ARG A 327 25.62 8.14 4.15
C ARG A 327 27.12 8.46 4.14
N SER A 328 27.74 8.54 5.33
CA SER A 328 29.17 8.80 5.46
C SER A 328 30.02 7.64 4.92
N GLU A 329 29.62 6.41 5.21
CA GLU A 329 30.29 5.18 4.77
C GLU A 329 30.20 5.01 3.25
N THR A 330 29.02 5.14 2.68
CA THR A 330 28.80 5.08 1.21
C THR A 330 29.62 6.14 0.47
N ARG A 331 29.73 7.37 1.04
CA ARG A 331 30.55 8.43 0.46
C ARG A 331 32.06 8.09 0.52
N LYS A 332 32.52 7.38 1.57
CA LYS A 332 33.92 6.89 1.68
C LYS A 332 34.20 5.79 0.65
N GLU A 333 33.31 4.82 0.50
CA GLU A 333 33.43 3.76 -0.51
C GLU A 333 33.46 4.30 -1.93
N TRP A 334 32.53 5.22 -2.24
CA TRP A 334 32.50 5.87 -3.55
C TRP A 334 33.81 6.59 -3.86
N ARG A 335 34.39 7.32 -2.89
CA ARG A 335 35.69 8.00 -3.03
C ARG A 335 36.84 7.00 -3.24
N ARG A 336 36.80 5.84 -2.55
CA ARG A 336 37.81 4.77 -2.71
C ARG A 336 37.74 4.19 -4.11
N ARG A 337 36.58 3.77 -4.60
CA ARG A 337 36.39 3.22 -5.95
C ARG A 337 36.80 4.21 -7.04
N HIS A 338 36.45 5.47 -6.91
CA HIS A 338 36.87 6.50 -7.87
C HIS A 338 38.36 6.76 -7.89
N ARG A 339 39.06 6.56 -6.76
CA ARG A 339 40.51 6.66 -6.68
C ARG A 339 41.19 5.46 -7.36
N GLU A 340 40.66 4.25 -7.13
CA GLU A 340 41.13 3.02 -7.78
C GLU A 340 40.97 3.08 -9.30
N LEU A 341 39.82 3.54 -9.80
CA LEU A 341 39.57 3.71 -11.23
C LEU A 341 40.47 4.78 -11.89
N ARG A 342 40.91 5.80 -11.18
CA ARG A 342 41.92 6.76 -11.69
C ARG A 342 43.30 6.13 -11.80
N ASN A 343 43.67 5.25 -10.88
CA ASN A 343 44.98 4.60 -10.87
C ASN A 343 45.12 3.47 -11.91
N VAL A 344 44.02 3.01 -12.50
CA VAL A 344 44.01 2.00 -13.56
C VAL A 344 44.12 2.62 -14.96
N LYS A 345 44.11 3.94 -15.08
CA LYS A 345 44.19 4.65 -16.38
C LYS A 345 45.61 5.19 -16.70
N TYR A 346 46.68 4.59 -16.13
CA TYR A 346 48.05 4.83 -16.53
C TYR A 346 48.78 3.51 -16.76
#